data_56ac96919773803d7e5d4c20116eb355
#
_entry.id   56ac96919773803d7e5d4c20116eb355
#
_cell.length_a   1.000
_cell.length_b   1.000
_cell.length_c   1.000
_cell.angle_alpha   90.00
_cell.angle_beta   90.00
_cell.angle_gamma   90.00
#
_symmetry.space_group_name_H-M   'P 1'
#
loop_
_entity.id
_entity.type
_entity.pdbx_description
1 polymer ?
#
loop_
_entity_poly.entity_id
_entity_poly.type
_entity_poly.pdbx_seq_one_letter_code
_entity_poly.pdbx_strand_id
1 'polypeptide(L)'
;MDNGEKAVTDRYTDKPFLRFVDAWVLKAIGHLDPATETYCKAMVPQLEQSFGLKGSWERIVEQQMKFGPELPEQIRKIWDEGKARFEAGNGAAPDPVQFAYIFVDKNFKKD
;
A
#
# COMPACT_ATOMS: atom_id res chain seq x y z
N MET A 1 -5.38 -22.19 -13.43
CA MET A 1 -5.58 -21.24 -13.03
C MET A 1 -4.58 -20.54 -12.62
N ASP A 2 -4.12 -19.64 -12.91
CA ASP A 2 -3.23 -19.04 -12.50
C ASP A 2 -3.54 -18.17 -11.57
N ASN A 3 -3.12 -18.11 -10.69
CA ASN A 3 -3.46 -17.43 -9.67
C ASN A 3 -2.72 -16.24 -9.44
N GLY A 4 -1.87 -15.86 -10.23
CA GLY A 4 -1.04 -14.73 -10.02
C GLY A 4 -1.83 -13.48 -9.92
N GLU A 5 -2.69 -13.21 -10.91
CA GLU A 5 -3.41 -12.05 -10.87
C GLU A 5 -4.44 -12.07 -9.85
N LYS A 6 -5.04 -13.20 -9.59
CA LYS A 6 -6.00 -13.31 -8.60
C LYS A 6 -5.42 -13.00 -7.26
N ALA A 7 -4.19 -13.39 -7.00
CA ALA A 7 -3.59 -13.17 -5.73
C ALA A 7 -3.50 -11.70 -5.39
N VAL A 8 -3.24 -10.86 -6.37
CA VAL A 8 -3.12 -9.45 -6.12
C VAL A 8 -4.44 -8.85 -5.68
N THR A 9 -5.54 -9.22 -6.34
CA THR A 9 -6.82 -8.68 -5.94
C THR A 9 -7.39 -9.39 -4.74
N ASP A 10 -7.11 -10.69 -4.59
CA ASP A 10 -7.70 -11.44 -3.52
C ASP A 10 -7.06 -11.25 -2.17
N ARG A 11 -5.87 -10.65 -2.13
CA ARG A 11 -5.17 -10.45 -0.87
C ARG A 11 -6.02 -9.75 0.17
N TYR A 12 -6.87 -8.84 -0.27
CA TYR A 12 -7.64 -8.02 0.64
C TYR A 12 -9.13 -8.22 0.49
N THR A 13 -9.52 -9.43 0.12
CA THR A 13 -10.94 -9.73 -0.08
C THR A 13 -11.76 -9.44 1.17
N ASP A 14 -11.23 -9.78 2.34
CA ASP A 14 -11.95 -9.56 3.58
C ASP A 14 -11.93 -8.12 3.99
N LYS A 15 -10.95 -7.35 3.58
CA LYS A 15 -10.81 -5.97 4.00
C LYS A 15 -10.42 -5.13 2.79
N PRO A 16 -11.39 -4.82 1.94
CA PRO A 16 -11.09 -4.14 0.67
C PRO A 16 -10.38 -2.80 0.83
N PHE A 17 -10.61 -2.11 1.96
CA PHE A 17 -9.94 -0.83 2.16
C PHE A 17 -8.42 -0.99 2.20
N LEU A 18 -7.93 -2.16 2.58
CA LEU A 18 -6.49 -2.37 2.65
C LEU A 18 -5.81 -2.31 1.28
N ARG A 19 -6.58 -2.44 0.19
CA ARG A 19 -6.00 -2.23 -1.13
C ARG A 19 -5.50 -0.81 -1.28
N PHE A 20 -6.23 0.14 -0.71
CA PHE A 20 -5.83 1.54 -0.76
C PHE A 20 -4.67 1.80 0.19
N VAL A 21 -4.62 1.12 1.32
CA VAL A 21 -3.49 1.23 2.23
C VAL A 21 -2.23 0.67 1.57
N ASP A 22 -2.36 -0.46 0.87
CA ASP A 22 -1.24 -1.05 0.15
C ASP A 22 -0.71 -0.08 -0.90
N ALA A 23 -1.61 0.53 -1.67
CA ALA A 23 -1.22 1.51 -2.67
C ALA A 23 -0.54 2.72 -2.03
N TRP A 24 -1.03 3.12 -0.86
CA TRP A 24 -0.45 4.23 -0.13
C TRP A 24 1.01 3.92 0.27
N VAL A 25 1.26 2.69 0.72
CA VAL A 25 2.61 2.28 1.07
C VAL A 25 3.50 2.28 -0.17
N LEU A 26 2.99 1.74 -1.28
CA LEU A 26 3.77 1.73 -2.52
C LEU A 26 4.10 3.15 -2.97
N LYS A 27 3.17 4.07 -2.79
CA LYS A 27 3.43 5.45 -3.16
C LYS A 27 4.51 6.05 -2.25
N ALA A 28 4.47 5.72 -0.96
CA ALA A 28 5.46 6.24 -0.02
C ALA A 28 6.87 5.80 -0.39
N ILE A 29 7.03 4.58 -0.91
CA ILE A 29 8.35 4.11 -1.31
C ILE A 29 8.68 4.38 -2.77
N GLY A 30 7.77 5.07 -3.48
CA GLY A 30 8.06 5.50 -4.85
C GLY A 30 7.85 4.44 -5.91
N HIS A 31 7.05 3.42 -5.64
CA HIS A 31 6.85 2.31 -6.58
C HIS A 31 5.39 2.07 -6.95
N LEU A 32 4.52 3.04 -6.73
CA LEU A 32 3.13 2.87 -7.13
C LEU A 32 3.00 3.02 -8.63
N ASP A 33 2.39 2.04 -9.28
CA ASP A 33 2.26 2.10 -10.73
C ASP A 33 1.12 3.05 -11.14
N PRO A 34 1.21 3.63 -12.33
CA PRO A 34 0.21 4.63 -12.75
C PRO A 34 -1.20 4.08 -12.87
N ALA A 35 -1.33 2.83 -13.28
CA ALA A 35 -2.67 2.26 -13.43
C ALA A 35 -3.37 2.13 -12.09
N THR A 36 -2.64 1.72 -11.06
CA THR A 36 -3.20 1.61 -9.73
C THR A 36 -3.54 2.98 -9.17
N GLU A 37 -2.68 3.96 -9.42
CA GLU A 37 -2.96 5.30 -8.94
C GLU A 37 -4.21 5.86 -9.60
N THR A 38 -4.40 5.61 -10.89
CA THR A 38 -5.60 6.04 -11.59
C THR A 38 -6.84 5.40 -10.97
N TYR A 39 -6.75 4.12 -10.66
CA TYR A 39 -7.86 3.43 -10.02
C TYR A 39 -8.19 4.06 -8.67
N CYS A 40 -7.18 4.35 -7.85
CA CYS A 40 -7.41 4.94 -6.55
C CYS A 40 -8.07 6.31 -6.67
N LYS A 41 -7.62 7.11 -7.63
CA LYS A 41 -8.22 8.41 -7.86
C LYS A 41 -9.68 8.30 -8.28
N ALA A 42 -9.97 7.33 -9.11
CA ALA A 42 -11.35 7.14 -9.58
C ALA A 42 -12.28 6.69 -8.46
N MET A 43 -11.73 6.07 -7.43
CA MET A 43 -12.54 5.58 -6.33
C MET A 43 -12.79 6.61 -5.24
N VAL A 44 -12.21 7.80 -5.35
CA VAL A 44 -12.35 8.81 -4.31
C VAL A 44 -13.82 9.11 -3.96
N PRO A 45 -14.73 9.32 -4.94
CA PRO A 45 -16.12 9.62 -4.57
C PRO A 45 -16.74 8.51 -3.72
N GLN A 46 -16.45 7.26 -4.03
CA GLN A 46 -16.98 6.17 -3.25
C GLN A 46 -16.36 6.11 -1.86
N LEU A 47 -15.07 6.40 -1.77
CA LEU A 47 -14.40 6.42 -0.49
C LEU A 47 -14.95 7.54 0.39
N GLU A 48 -15.18 8.69 -0.19
CA GLU A 48 -15.75 9.80 0.56
C GLU A 48 -17.13 9.44 1.10
N GLN A 49 -17.92 8.81 0.28
CA GLN A 49 -19.26 8.43 0.67
C GLN A 49 -19.23 7.35 1.75
N SER A 50 -18.37 6.35 1.59
CA SER A 50 -18.34 5.22 2.51
C SER A 50 -17.81 5.60 3.89
N PHE A 51 -16.84 6.50 3.95
CA PHE A 51 -16.18 6.80 5.20
C PHE A 51 -16.47 8.20 5.73
N GLY A 52 -17.19 9.01 4.97
CA GLY A 52 -17.50 10.36 5.42
C GLY A 52 -16.30 11.27 5.47
N LEU A 53 -15.27 10.96 4.71
CA LEU A 53 -14.05 11.75 4.69
C LEU A 53 -13.93 12.47 3.35
N LYS A 54 -13.11 13.51 3.33
CA LYS A 54 -12.93 14.31 2.13
C LYS A 54 -11.45 14.44 1.79
N GLY A 55 -11.16 14.61 0.51
CA GLY A 55 -9.81 14.87 0.07
C GLY A 55 -9.35 13.85 -0.95
N SER A 56 -8.03 13.84 -1.23
CA SER A 56 -7.47 12.87 -2.15
C SER A 56 -7.54 11.49 -1.52
N TRP A 57 -7.32 10.47 -2.34
CA TRP A 57 -7.37 9.12 -1.81
C TRP A 57 -6.28 8.91 -0.75
N GLU A 58 -5.14 9.57 -0.92
CA GLU A 58 -4.07 9.46 0.07
C GLU A 58 -4.50 10.04 1.40
N ARG A 59 -5.16 11.21 1.35
CA ARG A 59 -5.64 11.83 2.58
C ARG A 59 -6.70 10.98 3.27
N ILE A 60 -7.58 10.38 2.48
CA ILE A 60 -8.61 9.53 3.05
C ILE A 60 -7.99 8.35 3.77
N VAL A 61 -6.98 7.71 3.16
CA VAL A 61 -6.28 6.62 3.80
C VAL A 61 -5.64 7.09 5.10
N GLU A 62 -4.96 8.22 5.06
CA GLU A 62 -4.26 8.74 6.24
C GLU A 62 -5.24 9.04 7.37
N GLN A 63 -6.38 9.60 7.04
CA GLN A 63 -7.36 9.93 8.06
C GLN A 63 -8.02 8.68 8.62
N GLN A 64 -8.40 7.76 7.75
CA GLN A 64 -9.08 6.56 8.19
C GLN A 64 -8.17 5.68 9.05
N MET A 65 -6.90 5.59 8.68
CA MET A 65 -5.94 4.77 9.41
C MET A 65 -5.24 5.53 10.52
N LYS A 66 -5.47 6.84 10.60
CA LYS A 66 -4.88 7.70 11.63
C LYS A 66 -3.36 7.70 11.56
N PHE A 67 -2.84 7.83 10.37
CA PHE A 67 -1.40 7.87 10.15
C PHE A 67 -0.84 9.22 10.56
N GLY A 68 0.33 9.21 11.18
CA GLY A 68 1.02 10.46 11.52
C GLY A 68 1.76 11.02 10.32
N PRO A 69 2.16 12.28 10.40
CA PRO A 69 2.83 12.94 9.26
C PRO A 69 4.21 12.37 8.95
N GLU A 70 4.85 11.70 9.90
CA GLU A 70 6.17 11.13 9.64
C GLU A 70 6.13 9.75 9.05
N LEU A 71 4.96 9.13 8.98
CA LEU A 71 4.88 7.73 8.56
C LEU A 71 5.44 7.48 7.17
N PRO A 72 5.14 8.31 6.16
CA PRO A 72 5.69 8.04 4.83
C PRO A 72 7.22 7.97 4.82
N GLU A 73 7.87 8.85 5.56
CA GLU A 73 9.30 8.86 5.63
C GLU A 73 9.83 7.64 6.36
N GLN A 74 9.15 7.23 7.42
CA GLN A 74 9.54 6.04 8.16
C GLN A 74 9.44 4.79 7.31
N ILE A 75 8.37 4.68 6.52
CA ILE A 75 8.20 3.52 5.65
C ILE A 75 9.28 3.50 4.58
N ARG A 76 9.59 4.67 4.03
CA ARG A 76 10.62 4.75 3.01
C ARG A 76 11.98 4.34 3.56
N LYS A 77 12.27 4.74 4.78
CA LYS A 77 13.51 4.36 5.40
C LYS A 77 13.60 2.85 5.61
N ILE A 78 12.51 2.25 6.08
CA ILE A 78 12.46 0.80 6.24
C ILE A 78 12.70 0.11 4.91
N TRP A 79 12.07 0.62 3.85
CA TRP A 79 12.24 0.05 2.52
C TRP A 79 13.70 0.17 2.06
N ASP A 80 14.29 1.35 2.21
CA ASP A 80 15.65 1.57 1.74
C ASP A 80 16.64 0.67 2.47
N GLU A 81 16.49 0.55 3.78
CA GLU A 81 17.40 -0.28 4.55
C GLU A 81 17.20 -1.76 4.27
N GLY A 82 15.96 -2.20 4.16
CA GLY A 82 15.66 -3.58 3.83
C GLY A 82 16.13 -3.95 2.44
N LYS A 83 15.96 -3.01 1.50
CA LYS A 83 16.38 -3.22 0.13
C LYS A 83 17.89 -3.42 0.06
N ALA A 84 18.64 -2.59 0.77
CA ALA A 84 20.09 -2.71 0.76
C ALA A 84 20.55 -4.07 1.32
N ARG A 85 19.92 -4.50 2.39
CA ARG A 85 20.27 -5.80 2.97
C ARG A 85 19.89 -6.95 2.05
N PHE A 86 18.74 -6.86 1.43
CA PHE A 86 18.28 -7.90 0.52
C PHE A 86 19.20 -8.00 -0.68
N GLU A 87 19.58 -6.86 -1.24
CA GLU A 87 20.48 -6.86 -2.40
C GLU A 87 21.85 -7.43 -2.04
N ALA A 88 22.33 -7.12 -0.86
CA ALA A 88 23.61 -7.64 -0.42
C ALA A 88 23.61 -9.16 -0.31
N GLY A 89 22.49 -9.73 0.09
CA GLY A 89 22.40 -11.17 0.26
C GLY A 89 21.97 -11.94 -0.97
N ASN A 90 21.24 -11.28 -1.88
CA ASN A 90 20.63 -11.98 -3.01
C ASN A 90 21.08 -11.50 -4.38
N GLY A 91 21.80 -10.40 -4.45
CA GLY A 91 22.28 -9.89 -5.71
C GLY A 91 21.22 -9.23 -6.58
N ALA A 92 20.04 -9.00 -6.04
CA ALA A 92 18.95 -8.38 -6.80
C ALA A 92 18.04 -7.66 -5.84
N ALA A 93 17.32 -6.65 -6.33
CA ALA A 93 16.42 -5.87 -5.51
C ALA A 93 15.18 -6.67 -5.15
N PRO A 94 14.61 -6.41 -3.98
CA PRO A 94 13.36 -7.09 -3.61
C PRO A 94 12.18 -6.52 -4.38
N ASP A 95 11.09 -7.27 -4.39
CA ASP A 95 9.88 -6.86 -5.06
C ASP A 95 9.14 -5.82 -4.18
N PRO A 96 8.95 -4.59 -4.65
CA PRO A 96 8.25 -3.59 -3.83
C PRO A 96 6.79 -3.96 -3.55
N VAL A 97 6.14 -4.66 -4.47
CA VAL A 97 4.76 -5.08 -4.25
C VAL A 97 4.69 -6.07 -3.10
N GLN A 98 5.65 -6.97 -3.03
CA GLN A 98 5.71 -7.94 -1.95
C GLN A 98 6.00 -7.26 -0.63
N PHE A 99 6.90 -6.27 -0.65
CA PHE A 99 7.19 -5.52 0.55
C PHE A 99 5.94 -4.84 1.09
N ALA A 100 5.20 -4.16 0.20
CA ALA A 100 4.00 -3.46 0.63
C ALA A 100 2.97 -4.42 1.21
N TYR A 101 2.79 -5.56 0.56
CA TYR A 101 1.84 -6.54 1.02
C TYR A 101 2.20 -7.05 2.42
N ILE A 102 3.47 -7.37 2.63
CA ILE A 102 3.92 -7.88 3.91
C ILE A 102 3.79 -6.80 4.99
N PHE A 103 4.14 -5.57 4.63
CA PHE A 103 4.06 -4.47 5.58
C PHE A 103 2.62 -4.24 6.03
N VAL A 104 1.70 -4.23 5.09
CA VAL A 104 0.29 -4.00 5.40
C VAL A 104 -0.25 -5.18 6.22
N ASP A 105 0.09 -6.38 5.83
CA ASP A 105 -0.40 -7.56 6.51
C ASP A 105 0.07 -7.59 7.96
N LYS A 106 1.33 -7.23 8.17
CA LYS A 106 1.87 -7.26 9.50
C LYS A 106 1.36 -6.16 10.40
N ASN A 107 1.12 -4.98 9.84
CA ASN A 107 0.84 -3.81 10.65
C ASN A 107 -0.62 -3.40 10.66
N PHE A 108 -1.38 -3.72 9.64
CA PHE A 108 -2.74 -3.21 9.52
C PHE A 108 -3.82 -4.26 9.35
N LYS A 109 -3.46 -5.44 8.86
CA LYS A 109 -4.46 -6.47 8.66
C LYS A 109 -4.53 -7.32 9.90
N LYS A 110 -5.18 -6.80 10.93
CA LYS A 110 -5.31 -7.58 12.13
C LYS A 110 -6.66 -8.11 12.25
N ASP A 111 -6.80 -9.19 12.87
CA ASP A 111 -8.09 -9.77 12.99
C ASP A 111 -8.83 -9.32 14.08
#